data_449add496e9b758eef3667bd51e108e4
#
_entry.id   449add496e9b758eef3667bd51e108e4
#
_cell.length_a   1.000
_cell.length_b   1.000
_cell.length_c   1.000
_cell.angle_alpha   90.00
_cell.angle_beta   90.00
_cell.angle_gamma   90.00
#
_symmetry.space_group_name_H-M   'P 1'
#
loop_
_entity.id
_entity.type
_entity.pdbx_description
1 polymer ?
#
loop_
_entity_poly.entity_id
_entity_poly.type
_entity_poly.pdbx_seq_one_letter_code
_entity_poly.pdbx_strand_id
1 'polypeptide(L)'
;MEKVFQYIEDHADMYLDWLIESCNQPSVSAQNRGMIEMKELVKRFLNMINVEVEEITTDGYPIIYGELGEGHDKTLTFYNHYDVQPEDPIDHWKSPPFEASIREGKIFARGVADNKGNLIARICAVHAYQQIYGKVPINLKFIFEGEEEVGSPHLEFFAKEHPNKLKTNGIIWEGGSREVESKRPHVGLGVKGICYVELTCKGANMDLHSSEAAIIENPAWRLIWALSTLKNEHEEILIEGFYDDIVPLSELDKKFIGSMIYDEEATKKLYGISKFLKNVSGDALKESLTADPTCTICGIESGYIGEGSKTVLPSIARVKLDFRLVPNQSPEKIAQLLRNHLDKHGFTDIEIKQAHGLHPFNTDPNHPFVNTVLKSMDEVYQEPPVILRNLAGSSPMYKMLKNTNIPAVQIGVANLQSNYHAPNENIFIDDYIQGIKVTAAVINNFR
;
A
#
# COMPACT_ATOMS: atom_id res chain seq x y z
N MET A 1 -29.63 11.09 0.03
CA MET A 1 -28.34 11.23 -0.69
C MET A 1 -28.49 11.74 -2.13
N GLU A 2 -29.62 11.49 -2.83
CA GLU A 2 -29.81 11.90 -4.24
C GLU A 2 -29.41 13.36 -4.55
N LYS A 3 -29.81 14.33 -3.70
CA LYS A 3 -29.44 15.75 -3.90
C LYS A 3 -27.90 15.98 -3.82
N VAL A 4 -27.19 15.25 -2.95
CA VAL A 4 -25.74 15.35 -2.85
C VAL A 4 -25.09 14.73 -4.08
N PHE A 5 -25.57 13.57 -4.53
CA PHE A 5 -25.07 12.92 -5.75
C PHE A 5 -25.30 13.80 -6.99
N GLN A 6 -26.48 14.39 -7.12
CA GLN A 6 -26.75 15.31 -8.21
C GLN A 6 -25.85 16.56 -8.16
N TYR A 7 -25.64 17.13 -6.96
CA TYR A 7 -24.71 18.25 -6.79
C TYR A 7 -23.29 17.89 -7.22
N ILE A 8 -22.83 16.67 -6.89
CA ILE A 8 -21.49 16.17 -7.30
C ILE A 8 -21.41 16.08 -8.83
N GLU A 9 -22.44 15.56 -9.49
CA GLU A 9 -22.51 15.47 -10.96
C GLU A 9 -22.53 16.85 -11.62
N ASP A 10 -23.39 17.75 -11.14
CA ASP A 10 -23.55 19.11 -11.68
C ASP A 10 -22.25 19.95 -11.52
N HIS A 11 -21.38 19.60 -10.59
CA HIS A 11 -20.13 20.30 -10.30
C HIS A 11 -18.88 19.43 -10.56
N ALA A 12 -19.00 18.39 -11.39
CA ALA A 12 -17.91 17.48 -11.70
C ALA A 12 -16.66 18.20 -12.25
N ASP A 13 -16.85 19.19 -13.12
CA ASP A 13 -15.76 19.99 -13.69
C ASP A 13 -14.97 20.73 -12.60
N MET A 14 -15.66 21.35 -11.63
CA MET A 14 -15.02 22.03 -10.51
C MET A 14 -14.18 21.04 -9.67
N TYR A 15 -14.69 19.85 -9.41
CA TYR A 15 -13.95 18.84 -8.65
C TYR A 15 -12.78 18.24 -9.44
N LEU A 16 -12.88 18.15 -10.77
CA LEU A 16 -11.76 17.81 -11.63
C LEU A 16 -10.68 18.89 -11.62
N ASP A 17 -11.06 20.18 -11.61
CA ASP A 17 -10.09 21.28 -11.51
C ASP A 17 -9.30 21.21 -10.20
N TRP A 18 -9.94 20.87 -9.07
CA TRP A 18 -9.24 20.68 -7.79
C TRP A 18 -8.24 19.53 -7.85
N LEU A 19 -8.62 18.42 -8.48
CA LEU A 19 -7.72 17.29 -8.68
C LEU A 19 -6.54 17.65 -9.61
N ILE A 20 -6.83 18.33 -10.73
CA ILE A 20 -5.80 18.80 -11.69
C ILE A 20 -4.82 19.70 -10.98
N GLU A 21 -5.29 20.69 -10.22
CA GLU A 21 -4.43 21.59 -9.46
C GLU A 21 -3.53 20.82 -8.49
N SER A 22 -4.08 19.84 -7.77
CA SER A 22 -3.33 19.01 -6.85
C SER A 22 -2.27 18.17 -7.57
N CYS A 23 -2.59 17.59 -8.73
CA CYS A 23 -1.66 16.76 -9.50
C CYS A 23 -0.56 17.60 -10.18
N ASN A 24 -0.88 18.83 -10.57
CA ASN A 24 0.10 19.74 -11.19
C ASN A 24 1.14 20.28 -10.18
N GLN A 25 0.86 20.19 -8.87
CA GLN A 25 1.82 20.52 -7.84
C GLN A 25 2.71 19.28 -7.54
N PRO A 26 4.01 19.28 -7.87
CA PRO A 26 4.91 18.22 -7.45
C PRO A 26 4.96 18.06 -5.93
N SER A 27 5.19 16.82 -5.46
CA SER A 27 5.36 16.51 -4.02
C SER A 27 6.16 15.21 -3.84
N VAL A 28 7.38 15.20 -4.39
CA VAL A 28 8.24 14.00 -4.36
C VAL A 28 9.06 13.99 -3.09
N SER A 29 8.61 13.22 -2.08
CA SER A 29 9.24 13.15 -0.75
C SER A 29 10.69 12.68 -0.81
N ALA A 30 10.99 11.63 -1.57
CA ALA A 30 12.33 11.09 -1.73
C ALA A 30 13.35 12.08 -2.33
N GLN A 31 12.89 13.15 -3.00
CA GLN A 31 13.72 14.16 -3.64
C GLN A 31 13.60 15.55 -2.97
N ASN A 32 12.81 15.66 -1.90
CA ASN A 32 12.49 16.94 -1.25
C ASN A 32 12.01 18.02 -2.23
N ARG A 33 11.15 17.64 -3.20
CA ARG A 33 10.69 18.50 -4.28
C ARG A 33 9.21 18.80 -4.18
N GLY A 34 8.86 20.10 -4.02
CA GLY A 34 7.48 20.59 -4.02
C GLY A 34 6.66 20.24 -2.76
N MET A 35 7.30 19.75 -1.71
CA MET A 35 6.61 19.28 -0.49
C MET A 35 5.99 20.43 0.31
N ILE A 36 6.65 21.58 0.36
CA ILE A 36 6.15 22.76 1.09
C ILE A 36 4.91 23.31 0.39
N GLU A 37 4.98 23.46 -0.93
CA GLU A 37 3.89 23.99 -1.75
C GLU A 37 2.69 23.05 -1.71
N MET A 38 2.90 21.74 -1.80
CA MET A 38 1.82 20.75 -1.70
C MET A 38 1.15 20.75 -0.33
N LYS A 39 1.93 20.85 0.75
CA LYS A 39 1.41 21.00 2.11
C LYS A 39 0.48 22.22 2.23
N GLU A 40 0.91 23.38 1.73
CA GLU A 40 0.07 24.58 1.78
C GLU A 40 -1.18 24.44 0.91
N LEU A 41 -1.08 23.76 -0.23
CA LEU A 41 -2.21 23.46 -1.08
C LEU A 41 -3.25 22.56 -0.36
N VAL A 42 -2.80 21.51 0.33
CA VAL A 42 -3.67 20.64 1.15
C VAL A 42 -4.38 21.44 2.24
N LYS A 43 -3.66 22.29 2.96
CA LYS A 43 -4.24 23.16 4.00
C LYS A 43 -5.29 24.11 3.40
N ARG A 44 -5.02 24.66 2.22
CA ARG A 44 -6.00 25.51 1.52
C ARG A 44 -7.29 24.74 1.17
N PHE A 45 -7.20 23.52 0.65
CA PHE A 45 -8.37 22.68 0.35
C PHE A 45 -9.15 22.34 1.62
N LEU A 46 -8.50 22.00 2.71
CA LEU A 46 -9.17 21.74 3.99
C LEU A 46 -9.88 22.99 4.54
N ASN A 47 -9.25 24.17 4.43
CA ASN A 47 -9.87 25.44 4.83
C ASN A 47 -11.12 25.77 4.00
N MET A 48 -11.17 25.39 2.71
CA MET A 48 -12.34 25.61 1.86
C MET A 48 -13.60 24.87 2.35
N ILE A 49 -13.41 23.79 3.12
CA ILE A 49 -14.50 23.01 3.73
C ILE A 49 -14.64 23.28 5.24
N ASN A 50 -14.08 24.40 5.72
CA ASN A 50 -14.14 24.84 7.12
C ASN A 50 -13.55 23.85 8.12
N VAL A 51 -12.53 23.10 7.75
CA VAL A 51 -11.76 22.24 8.66
C VAL A 51 -10.81 23.11 9.47
N GLU A 52 -10.77 22.92 10.79
CA GLU A 52 -9.73 23.48 11.64
C GLU A 52 -8.44 22.67 11.46
N VAL A 53 -7.41 23.30 10.87
CA VAL A 53 -6.18 22.64 10.46
C VAL A 53 -5.03 22.92 11.42
N GLU A 54 -4.36 21.86 11.85
CA GLU A 54 -3.14 21.89 12.64
C GLU A 54 -2.00 21.21 11.86
N GLU A 55 -0.83 21.83 11.82
CA GLU A 55 0.39 21.26 11.28
C GLU A 55 1.20 20.61 12.40
N ILE A 56 1.32 19.29 12.38
CA ILE A 56 2.07 18.54 13.38
C ILE A 56 3.48 18.32 12.86
N THR A 57 4.43 18.99 13.50
CA THR A 57 5.85 18.92 13.14
C THR A 57 6.41 17.54 13.48
N THR A 58 7.18 16.97 12.57
CA THR A 58 8.00 15.77 12.73
C THR A 58 9.46 16.11 12.41
N ASP A 59 10.37 15.15 12.56
CA ASP A 59 11.75 15.30 12.06
C ASP A 59 11.85 15.24 10.54
N GLY A 60 10.75 14.88 9.86
CA GLY A 60 10.62 14.88 8.40
C GLY A 60 9.57 15.86 7.90
N TYR A 61 8.68 15.39 7.00
CA TYR A 61 7.57 16.22 6.54
C TYR A 61 6.42 16.21 7.56
N PRO A 62 5.76 17.36 7.78
CA PRO A 62 4.71 17.48 8.79
C PRO A 62 3.48 16.65 8.40
N ILE A 63 2.75 16.19 9.42
CA ILE A 63 1.41 15.63 9.27
C ILE A 63 0.40 16.78 9.35
N ILE A 64 -0.45 16.89 8.35
CA ILE A 64 -1.57 17.82 8.33
C ILE A 64 -2.75 17.14 9.01
N TYR A 65 -3.09 17.64 10.18
CA TYR A 65 -4.22 17.18 10.96
C TYR A 65 -5.37 18.17 10.85
N GLY A 66 -6.60 17.67 10.73
CA GLY A 66 -7.78 18.52 10.69
C GLY A 66 -8.96 17.92 11.43
N GLU A 67 -9.81 18.78 12.02
CA GLU A 67 -11.08 18.39 12.62
C GLU A 67 -12.23 19.20 12.03
N LEU A 68 -13.38 18.56 11.87
CA LEU A 68 -14.62 19.19 11.42
C LEU A 68 -15.81 18.53 12.14
N GLY A 69 -16.72 19.36 12.63
CA GLY A 69 -17.89 18.92 13.41
C GLY A 69 -17.54 18.68 14.87
N GLU A 70 -18.48 19.03 15.74
CA GLU A 70 -18.36 18.84 17.18
C GLU A 70 -19.65 18.28 17.77
N GLY A 71 -19.51 17.47 18.83
CA GLY A 71 -20.64 17.01 19.64
C GLY A 71 -21.47 15.88 19.02
N HIS A 72 -20.97 15.20 17.99
CA HIS A 72 -21.58 14.00 17.45
C HIS A 72 -21.04 12.73 18.14
N ASP A 73 -21.87 11.69 18.23
CA ASP A 73 -21.51 10.41 18.85
C ASP A 73 -20.47 9.62 18.03
N LYS A 74 -20.44 9.83 16.71
CA LYS A 74 -19.55 9.13 15.79
C LYS A 74 -18.49 10.04 15.22
N THR A 75 -17.28 9.51 15.14
CA THR A 75 -16.15 10.15 14.49
C THR A 75 -15.63 9.25 13.37
N LEU A 76 -15.51 9.78 12.16
CA LEU A 76 -14.86 9.14 11.01
C LEU A 76 -13.53 9.84 10.71
N THR A 77 -12.48 9.07 10.51
CA THR A 77 -11.18 9.61 10.13
C THR A 77 -10.88 9.25 8.67
N PHE A 78 -10.34 10.21 7.93
CA PHE A 78 -9.74 10.01 6.62
C PHE A 78 -8.22 10.04 6.78
N TYR A 79 -7.56 8.95 6.38
CA TYR A 79 -6.11 8.90 6.27
C TYR A 79 -5.73 8.89 4.79
N ASN A 80 -4.83 9.79 4.42
CA ASN A 80 -4.24 9.89 3.08
C ASN A 80 -2.81 10.42 3.17
N HIS A 81 -2.06 10.36 2.07
CA HIS A 81 -0.77 11.01 1.96
C HIS A 81 -0.75 12.01 0.80
N TYR A 82 0.11 13.03 0.92
CA TYR A 82 0.23 14.07 -0.08
C TYR A 82 1.54 14.02 -0.87
N ASP A 83 2.45 13.12 -0.49
CA ASP A 83 3.66 12.83 -1.26
C ASP A 83 3.39 11.82 -2.39
N VAL A 84 4.33 11.71 -3.31
CA VAL A 84 4.27 10.82 -4.46
C VAL A 84 5.66 10.25 -4.78
N GLN A 85 5.69 9.10 -5.46
CA GLN A 85 6.92 8.53 -6.02
C GLN A 85 7.57 9.42 -7.08
N PRO A 86 8.90 9.32 -7.28
CA PRO A 86 9.57 9.88 -8.46
C PRO A 86 8.88 9.42 -9.75
N GLU A 87 8.95 10.28 -10.76
CA GLU A 87 8.32 10.04 -12.06
C GLU A 87 9.15 9.20 -13.02
N ASP A 88 10.36 8.82 -12.65
CA ASP A 88 11.26 8.03 -13.51
C ASP A 88 10.69 6.67 -13.90
N PRO A 89 10.96 6.17 -15.14
CA PRO A 89 11.67 6.83 -16.22
C PRO A 89 10.80 7.83 -17.01
N ILE A 90 11.26 9.06 -17.12
CA ILE A 90 10.49 10.20 -17.72
C ILE A 90 10.13 9.96 -19.19
N ASP A 91 11.04 9.34 -19.95
CA ASP A 91 10.89 9.11 -21.39
C ASP A 91 9.73 8.14 -21.74
N HIS A 92 9.17 7.44 -20.72
CA HIS A 92 8.03 6.55 -20.92
C HIS A 92 6.67 7.24 -20.69
N TRP A 93 6.66 8.50 -20.25
CA TRP A 93 5.43 9.26 -20.10
C TRP A 93 4.98 9.86 -21.44
N LYS A 94 3.69 9.72 -21.75
CA LYS A 94 3.06 10.31 -22.94
C LYS A 94 2.74 11.80 -22.78
N SER A 95 2.67 12.28 -21.53
CA SER A 95 2.48 13.68 -21.15
C SER A 95 3.32 13.95 -19.91
N PRO A 96 3.76 15.20 -19.65
CA PRO A 96 4.54 15.51 -18.45
C PRO A 96 3.81 15.05 -17.18
N PRO A 97 4.49 14.36 -16.24
CA PRO A 97 3.84 13.72 -15.08
C PRO A 97 3.16 14.70 -14.12
N PHE A 98 3.59 15.95 -14.05
CA PHE A 98 3.00 17.02 -13.24
C PHE A 98 2.28 18.09 -14.08
N GLU A 99 1.80 17.70 -15.26
CA GLU A 99 0.88 18.47 -16.10
C GLU A 99 -0.31 17.54 -16.42
N ALA A 100 -1.30 17.50 -15.51
CA ALA A 100 -2.41 16.58 -15.62
C ALA A 100 -3.11 16.67 -16.98
N SER A 101 -3.29 15.53 -17.63
CA SER A 101 -3.79 15.46 -19.01
C SER A 101 -4.98 14.52 -19.08
N ILE A 102 -6.08 15.00 -19.64
CA ILE A 102 -7.30 14.20 -19.84
C ILE A 102 -7.28 13.59 -21.23
N ARG A 103 -7.39 12.26 -21.28
CA ARG A 103 -7.47 11.46 -22.51
C ARG A 103 -8.36 10.25 -22.31
N GLU A 104 -9.18 9.92 -23.27
CA GLU A 104 -10.00 8.68 -23.28
C GLU A 104 -10.81 8.46 -21.99
N GLY A 105 -11.38 9.55 -21.42
CA GLY A 105 -12.15 9.52 -20.17
C GLY A 105 -11.31 9.27 -18.91
N LYS A 106 -9.98 9.39 -19.02
CA LYS A 106 -9.03 9.26 -17.91
C LYS A 106 -8.26 10.55 -17.71
N ILE A 107 -7.83 10.76 -16.47
CA ILE A 107 -6.86 11.77 -16.10
C ILE A 107 -5.51 11.09 -15.83
N PHE A 108 -4.43 11.61 -16.42
CA PHE A 108 -3.07 11.09 -16.34
C PHE A 108 -2.19 12.11 -15.63
N ALA A 109 -1.62 11.73 -14.49
CA ALA A 109 -0.61 12.51 -13.76
C ALA A 109 0.05 11.62 -12.70
N ARG A 110 1.26 11.95 -12.25
CA ARG A 110 1.86 11.33 -11.07
C ARG A 110 1.06 11.70 -9.81
N GLY A 111 0.72 10.70 -8.99
CA GLY A 111 -0.05 10.86 -7.77
C GLY A 111 -1.56 10.88 -7.98
N VAL A 112 -2.06 10.79 -9.20
CA VAL A 112 -3.49 10.85 -9.46
C VAL A 112 -4.25 9.64 -8.88
N ALA A 113 -3.63 8.46 -8.87
CA ALA A 113 -4.15 7.26 -8.23
C ALA A 113 -3.59 7.08 -6.81
N ASP A 114 -2.31 7.45 -6.60
CA ASP A 114 -1.54 7.26 -5.40
C ASP A 114 -0.85 8.56 -4.92
N ASN A 115 -1.47 9.38 -4.08
CA ASN A 115 -2.80 9.21 -3.43
C ASN A 115 -3.67 10.47 -3.57
N LYS A 116 -3.26 11.49 -4.35
CA LYS A 116 -3.94 12.79 -4.48
C LYS A 116 -5.40 12.66 -4.92
N GLY A 117 -5.70 11.69 -5.81
CA GLY A 117 -7.07 11.43 -6.25
C GLY A 117 -7.99 11.07 -5.08
N ASN A 118 -7.54 10.18 -4.20
CA ASN A 118 -8.27 9.81 -3.00
C ASN A 118 -8.39 10.99 -2.03
N LEU A 119 -7.27 11.68 -1.75
CA LEU A 119 -7.23 12.83 -0.84
C LEU A 119 -8.25 13.90 -1.25
N ILE A 120 -8.20 14.31 -2.51
CA ILE A 120 -9.11 15.36 -3.02
C ILE A 120 -10.56 14.86 -3.07
N ALA A 121 -10.81 13.59 -3.42
CA ALA A 121 -12.17 13.03 -3.42
C ALA A 121 -12.83 13.10 -2.03
N ARG A 122 -12.06 12.89 -0.92
CA ARG A 122 -12.55 13.01 0.46
C ARG A 122 -13.01 14.47 0.74
N ILE A 123 -12.20 15.44 0.34
CA ILE A 123 -12.49 16.88 0.52
C ILE A 123 -13.72 17.27 -0.31
N CYS A 124 -13.78 16.85 -1.58
CA CYS A 124 -14.94 17.12 -2.45
C CYS A 124 -16.25 16.56 -1.89
N ALA A 125 -16.20 15.35 -1.30
CA ALA A 125 -17.39 14.74 -0.69
C ALA A 125 -17.93 15.54 0.50
N VAL A 126 -17.03 16.04 1.36
CA VAL A 126 -17.41 16.90 2.48
C VAL A 126 -17.96 18.22 1.97
N HIS A 127 -17.31 18.84 0.97
CA HIS A 127 -17.81 20.06 0.35
C HIS A 127 -19.23 19.88 -0.21
N ALA A 128 -19.46 18.86 -1.04
CA ALA A 128 -20.77 18.60 -1.63
C ALA A 128 -21.86 18.39 -0.55
N TYR A 129 -21.50 17.66 0.52
CA TYR A 129 -22.42 17.43 1.64
C TYR A 129 -22.79 18.74 2.34
N GLN A 130 -21.81 19.62 2.61
CA GLN A 130 -22.02 20.92 3.22
C GLN A 130 -22.87 21.87 2.33
N GLN A 131 -22.67 21.85 1.01
CA GLN A 131 -23.45 22.69 0.09
C GLN A 131 -24.96 22.36 0.13
N ILE A 132 -25.32 21.10 0.36
CA ILE A 132 -26.71 20.65 0.40
C ILE A 132 -27.31 20.72 1.80
N TYR A 133 -26.55 20.37 2.84
CA TYR A 133 -27.08 20.25 4.21
C TYR A 133 -26.53 21.27 5.20
N GLY A 134 -25.61 22.13 4.78
CA GLY A 134 -24.97 23.17 5.60
C GLY A 134 -23.88 22.63 6.54
N LYS A 135 -24.02 21.40 7.03
CA LYS A 135 -23.06 20.77 7.96
C LYS A 135 -23.02 19.26 7.76
N VAL A 136 -21.94 18.63 8.20
CA VAL A 136 -21.80 17.16 8.23
C VAL A 136 -22.52 16.58 9.45
N PRO A 137 -23.02 15.31 9.38
CA PRO A 137 -23.82 14.69 10.44
C PRO A 137 -22.98 13.94 11.49
N ILE A 138 -21.67 13.92 11.36
CA ILE A 138 -20.70 13.21 12.22
C ILE A 138 -19.46 14.08 12.42
N ASN A 139 -18.63 13.75 13.41
CA ASN A 139 -17.31 14.35 13.51
C ASN A 139 -16.40 13.75 12.44
N LEU A 140 -15.61 14.58 11.78
CA LEU A 140 -14.59 14.16 10.81
C LEU A 140 -13.20 14.53 11.30
N LYS A 141 -12.26 13.64 11.07
CA LYS A 141 -10.84 13.88 11.24
C LYS A 141 -10.10 13.61 9.94
N PHE A 142 -9.07 14.39 9.70
CA PHE A 142 -8.18 14.26 8.55
C PHE A 142 -6.75 14.09 9.07
N ILE A 143 -6.08 13.05 8.62
CA ILE A 143 -4.66 12.75 8.93
C ILE A 143 -3.98 12.57 7.58
N PHE A 144 -3.25 13.60 7.13
CA PHE A 144 -2.58 13.59 5.84
C PHE A 144 -1.07 13.72 6.04
N GLU A 145 -0.33 12.66 5.72
CA GLU A 145 1.13 12.65 5.87
C GLU A 145 1.86 12.94 4.55
N GLY A 146 3.14 13.26 4.63
CA GLY A 146 4.01 13.54 3.48
C GLY A 146 5.19 12.58 3.34
N GLU A 147 5.11 11.38 3.89
CA GLU A 147 6.22 10.42 3.93
C GLU A 147 5.78 8.96 3.68
N GLU A 148 4.58 8.74 3.14
CA GLU A 148 4.10 7.37 2.88
C GLU A 148 5.02 6.66 1.90
N GLU A 149 5.40 7.33 0.84
CA GLU A 149 6.22 6.81 -0.26
C GLU A 149 7.69 6.53 0.12
N VAL A 150 8.09 6.97 1.31
CA VAL A 150 9.39 6.64 1.94
C VAL A 150 9.24 5.79 3.20
N GLY A 151 8.04 5.19 3.39
CA GLY A 151 7.74 4.20 4.43
C GLY A 151 7.25 4.78 5.74
N SER A 152 6.68 6.00 5.77
CA SER A 152 6.04 6.63 6.95
C SER A 152 6.88 6.57 8.22
N PRO A 153 8.12 7.08 8.23
CA PRO A 153 9.02 6.93 9.37
C PRO A 153 8.48 7.58 10.66
N HIS A 154 7.66 8.63 10.53
CA HIS A 154 7.17 9.41 11.67
C HIS A 154 5.70 9.13 12.04
N LEU A 155 5.00 8.23 11.35
CA LEU A 155 3.59 7.93 11.63
C LEU A 155 3.39 7.23 12.98
N GLU A 156 4.31 6.35 13.39
CA GLU A 156 4.25 5.72 14.71
C GLU A 156 4.51 6.73 15.83
N PHE A 157 5.43 7.70 15.61
CA PHE A 157 5.65 8.82 16.53
C PHE A 157 4.38 9.65 16.69
N PHE A 158 3.72 10.04 15.60
CA PHE A 158 2.44 10.74 15.63
C PHE A 158 1.40 9.99 16.47
N ALA A 159 1.24 8.69 16.21
CA ALA A 159 0.27 7.86 16.93
C ALA A 159 0.53 7.81 18.44
N LYS A 160 1.80 7.75 18.83
CA LYS A 160 2.23 7.69 20.22
C LYS A 160 2.08 9.03 20.96
N GLU A 161 2.50 10.12 20.34
CA GLU A 161 2.50 11.44 20.98
C GLU A 161 1.11 12.12 20.94
N HIS A 162 0.25 11.73 19.99
CA HIS A 162 -1.08 12.32 19.80
C HIS A 162 -2.24 11.30 19.88
N PRO A 163 -2.33 10.44 20.91
CA PRO A 163 -3.32 9.37 20.99
C PRO A 163 -4.77 9.89 20.97
N ASN A 164 -5.01 11.13 21.43
CA ASN A 164 -6.34 11.75 21.38
C ASN A 164 -6.78 12.08 19.94
N LYS A 165 -5.84 12.38 19.05
CA LYS A 165 -6.12 12.66 17.66
C LYS A 165 -6.53 11.38 16.91
N LEU A 166 -6.13 10.21 17.38
CA LEU A 166 -6.52 8.90 16.85
C LEU A 166 -7.88 8.41 17.34
N LYS A 167 -8.50 9.04 18.34
CA LYS A 167 -9.82 8.62 18.81
C LYS A 167 -10.86 8.75 17.70
N THR A 168 -11.31 7.62 17.16
CA THR A 168 -12.28 7.53 16.08
C THR A 168 -13.05 6.22 16.16
N ASN A 169 -14.19 6.13 15.48
CA ASN A 169 -15.00 4.93 15.39
C ASN A 169 -14.77 4.13 14.10
N GLY A 170 -14.04 4.72 13.14
CA GLY A 170 -13.65 4.07 11.90
C GLY A 170 -12.73 4.96 11.06
N ILE A 171 -11.92 4.33 10.22
CA ILE A 171 -11.00 5.03 9.32
C ILE A 171 -11.26 4.58 7.89
N ILE A 172 -11.45 5.53 7.00
CA ILE A 172 -11.25 5.32 5.58
C ILE A 172 -9.78 5.57 5.31
N TRP A 173 -9.07 4.48 5.01
CA TRP A 173 -7.66 4.49 4.68
C TRP A 173 -7.47 4.80 3.21
N GLU A 174 -6.31 5.27 2.84
CA GLU A 174 -5.90 5.44 1.46
C GLU A 174 -6.09 4.17 0.61
N GLY A 175 -6.02 4.32 -0.71
CA GLY A 175 -6.11 3.21 -1.65
C GLY A 175 -7.56 2.84 -1.97
N GLY A 176 -7.70 1.67 -2.55
CA GLY A 176 -8.97 1.21 -3.10
C GLY A 176 -9.05 1.39 -4.61
N SER A 177 -9.62 0.39 -5.27
CA SER A 177 -9.67 0.33 -6.72
C SER A 177 -11.01 -0.22 -7.22
N ARG A 178 -11.20 -0.18 -8.54
CA ARG A 178 -12.34 -0.77 -9.25
C ARG A 178 -11.83 -1.67 -10.37
N GLU A 179 -12.50 -2.75 -10.63
CA GLU A 179 -12.23 -3.59 -11.81
C GLU A 179 -12.64 -2.84 -13.09
N VAL A 180 -11.79 -2.91 -14.11
CA VAL A 180 -12.02 -2.14 -15.34
C VAL A 180 -13.19 -2.69 -16.16
N GLU A 181 -13.27 -4.01 -16.30
CA GLU A 181 -14.27 -4.67 -17.14
C GLU A 181 -15.60 -4.88 -16.42
N SER A 182 -15.56 -5.50 -15.24
CA SER A 182 -16.76 -5.81 -14.45
C SER A 182 -17.36 -4.61 -13.76
N LYS A 183 -16.59 -3.50 -13.63
CA LYS A 183 -16.95 -2.28 -12.89
C LYS A 183 -17.22 -2.49 -11.39
N ARG A 184 -16.83 -3.65 -10.84
CA ARG A 184 -17.00 -3.95 -9.42
C ARG A 184 -15.98 -3.16 -8.58
N PRO A 185 -16.43 -2.40 -7.57
CA PRO A 185 -15.52 -1.69 -6.67
C PRO A 185 -14.89 -2.66 -5.67
N HIS A 186 -13.68 -2.35 -5.21
CA HIS A 186 -12.99 -3.11 -4.17
C HIS A 186 -13.14 -2.46 -2.80
N VAL A 187 -13.28 -3.29 -1.78
CA VAL A 187 -13.23 -2.91 -0.36
C VAL A 187 -12.08 -3.68 0.28
N GLY A 188 -10.99 -2.98 0.59
CA GLY A 188 -9.85 -3.55 1.28
C GLY A 188 -10.06 -3.54 2.79
N LEU A 189 -9.90 -4.69 3.45
CA LEU A 189 -10.02 -4.84 4.90
C LEU A 189 -8.67 -5.02 5.60
N GLY A 190 -7.59 -5.14 4.83
CA GLY A 190 -6.27 -5.34 5.38
C GLY A 190 -5.17 -5.34 4.33
N VAL A 191 -3.94 -5.43 4.81
CA VAL A 191 -2.72 -5.43 4.00
C VAL A 191 -1.76 -6.51 4.51
N LYS A 192 -0.97 -7.08 3.61
CA LYS A 192 0.16 -7.93 4.01
C LYS A 192 1.25 -7.09 4.66
N GLY A 193 1.96 -7.69 5.62
CA GLY A 193 3.19 -7.13 6.14
C GLY A 193 4.38 -7.42 5.24
N ILE A 194 5.53 -6.90 5.61
CA ILE A 194 6.80 -7.16 4.95
C ILE A 194 7.93 -7.25 5.99
N CYS A 195 8.83 -8.23 5.80
CA CYS A 195 10.13 -8.25 6.44
C CYS A 195 11.18 -8.29 5.34
N TYR A 196 11.92 -7.19 5.18
CA TYR A 196 12.97 -7.07 4.19
C TYR A 196 14.34 -7.15 4.86
N VAL A 197 15.16 -8.10 4.45
CA VAL A 197 16.47 -8.33 5.04
C VAL A 197 17.57 -8.40 3.97
N GLU A 198 18.76 -8.01 4.36
CA GLU A 198 19.98 -8.24 3.60
C GLU A 198 20.86 -9.24 4.35
N LEU A 199 21.28 -10.29 3.66
CA LEU A 199 22.27 -11.25 4.16
C LEU A 199 23.63 -10.95 3.51
N THR A 200 24.67 -10.92 4.32
CA THR A 200 26.05 -10.70 3.84
C THR A 200 26.93 -11.84 4.33
N CYS A 201 27.58 -12.50 3.39
CA CYS A 201 28.63 -13.47 3.65
C CYS A 201 29.99 -12.89 3.25
N LYS A 202 30.95 -12.87 4.17
CA LYS A 202 32.30 -12.38 3.95
C LYS A 202 33.25 -13.56 3.81
N GLY A 203 34.15 -13.52 2.84
CA GLY A 203 35.23 -14.47 2.62
C GLY A 203 36.58 -13.87 2.99
N ALA A 204 37.58 -13.97 2.09
CA ALA A 204 38.88 -13.33 2.26
C ALA A 204 38.79 -11.80 2.34
N ASN A 205 39.80 -11.11 2.85
CA ASN A 205 39.82 -9.65 2.99
C ASN A 205 39.83 -8.89 1.66
N MET A 206 40.09 -9.59 0.56
CA MET A 206 40.11 -9.05 -0.81
C MET A 206 39.72 -10.11 -1.82
N ASP A 207 39.35 -9.71 -3.01
CA ASP A 207 39.18 -10.63 -4.13
C ASP A 207 40.52 -11.29 -4.49
N LEU A 208 40.46 -12.58 -4.74
CA LEU A 208 41.63 -13.40 -5.04
C LEU A 208 41.53 -14.00 -6.46
N HIS A 209 42.63 -14.51 -6.99
CA HIS A 209 42.56 -15.31 -8.20
C HIS A 209 41.80 -16.63 -7.91
N SER A 210 40.98 -17.09 -8.85
CA SER A 210 40.11 -18.26 -8.65
C SER A 210 40.92 -19.57 -8.43
N SER A 211 42.22 -19.61 -8.73
CA SER A 211 43.09 -20.73 -8.37
C SER A 211 43.15 -21.04 -6.88
N GLU A 212 42.93 -20.02 -6.02
CA GLU A 212 42.92 -20.14 -4.58
C GLU A 212 41.65 -20.84 -4.04
N ALA A 213 40.64 -21.05 -4.88
CA ALA A 213 39.40 -21.71 -4.49
C ALA A 213 39.56 -23.17 -4.04
N ALA A 214 40.74 -23.78 -4.28
CA ALA A 214 41.07 -25.12 -3.75
C ALA A 214 41.30 -25.11 -2.24
N ILE A 215 41.64 -23.98 -1.64
CA ILE A 215 42.05 -23.86 -0.22
C ILE A 215 41.32 -22.73 0.52
N ILE A 216 40.59 -21.85 -0.20
CA ILE A 216 39.88 -20.71 0.38
C ILE A 216 38.40 -20.84 0.03
N GLU A 217 37.54 -20.67 1.04
CA GLU A 217 36.10 -20.75 0.87
C GLU A 217 35.57 -19.58 0.04
N ASN A 218 34.62 -19.89 -0.88
CA ASN A 218 33.95 -18.91 -1.68
C ASN A 218 32.66 -18.47 -0.98
N PRO A 219 32.51 -17.18 -0.58
CA PRO A 219 31.32 -16.69 0.11
C PRO A 219 30.05 -16.78 -0.72
N ALA A 220 30.15 -16.79 -2.06
CA ALA A 220 28.99 -16.98 -2.93
C ALA A 220 28.41 -18.39 -2.80
N TRP A 221 29.26 -19.44 -2.80
CA TRP A 221 28.79 -20.81 -2.55
C TRP A 221 28.21 -20.97 -1.15
N ARG A 222 28.87 -20.40 -0.15
CA ARG A 222 28.35 -20.44 1.22
C ARG A 222 26.99 -19.79 1.36
N LEU A 223 26.79 -18.62 0.71
CA LEU A 223 25.50 -17.95 0.69
C LEU A 223 24.43 -18.76 -0.06
N ILE A 224 24.77 -19.36 -1.21
CA ILE A 224 23.86 -20.24 -1.98
C ILE A 224 23.43 -21.44 -1.13
N TRP A 225 24.35 -22.09 -0.43
CA TRP A 225 24.00 -23.21 0.47
C TRP A 225 23.09 -22.76 1.61
N ALA A 226 23.31 -21.60 2.19
CA ALA A 226 22.41 -21.04 3.21
C ALA A 226 21.02 -20.79 2.63
N LEU A 227 20.91 -20.16 1.47
CA LEU A 227 19.64 -19.91 0.80
C LEU A 227 18.87 -21.19 0.45
N SER A 228 19.58 -22.25 0.06
CA SER A 228 18.96 -23.54 -0.27
C SER A 228 18.30 -24.23 0.93
N THR A 229 18.61 -23.80 2.17
CA THR A 229 17.93 -24.30 3.37
C THR A 229 16.64 -23.56 3.70
N LEU A 230 16.42 -22.36 3.14
CA LEU A 230 15.27 -21.52 3.49
C LEU A 230 13.97 -21.97 2.83
N LYS A 231 14.06 -22.58 1.64
CA LYS A 231 12.90 -22.93 0.82
C LYS A 231 13.22 -24.16 -0.03
N ASN A 232 12.26 -25.06 -0.20
CA ASN A 232 12.40 -26.24 -1.04
C ASN A 232 11.87 -26.04 -2.47
N GLU A 233 12.03 -27.03 -3.32
CA GLU A 233 11.53 -27.05 -4.71
C GLU A 233 10.02 -27.08 -4.84
N HIS A 234 9.29 -27.35 -3.75
CA HIS A 234 7.83 -27.31 -3.66
C HIS A 234 7.33 -25.95 -3.16
N GLU A 235 8.22 -24.95 -3.08
CA GLU A 235 7.89 -23.60 -2.63
C GLU A 235 7.49 -23.50 -1.15
N GLU A 236 7.86 -24.49 -0.33
CA GLU A 236 7.63 -24.45 1.11
C GLU A 236 8.79 -23.73 1.80
N ILE A 237 8.46 -22.80 2.69
CA ILE A 237 9.44 -22.09 3.51
C ILE A 237 9.82 -23.01 4.68
N LEU A 238 11.11 -23.37 4.77
CA LEU A 238 11.61 -24.36 5.71
C LEU A 238 12.12 -23.76 7.02
N ILE A 239 11.94 -22.48 7.24
CA ILE A 239 12.31 -21.79 8.47
C ILE A 239 11.39 -22.29 9.60
N GLU A 240 11.98 -22.94 10.61
CA GLU A 240 11.24 -23.52 11.73
C GLU A 240 10.44 -22.45 12.48
N GLY A 241 9.13 -22.69 12.72
CA GLY A 241 8.23 -21.75 13.35
C GLY A 241 7.66 -20.66 12.43
N PHE A 242 8.03 -20.65 11.14
CA PHE A 242 7.57 -19.61 10.19
C PHE A 242 6.04 -19.54 10.05
N TYR A 243 5.37 -20.68 10.12
CA TYR A 243 3.93 -20.79 9.93
C TYR A 243 3.12 -20.83 11.24
N ASP A 244 3.78 -20.85 12.42
CA ASP A 244 3.12 -21.11 13.70
C ASP A 244 2.05 -20.08 14.10
N ASP A 245 2.23 -18.82 13.69
CA ASP A 245 1.30 -17.74 14.02
C ASP A 245 0.18 -17.56 12.98
N ILE A 246 0.21 -18.30 11.89
CA ILE A 246 -0.75 -18.13 10.79
C ILE A 246 -2.10 -18.72 11.17
N VAL A 247 -3.15 -17.88 11.11
CA VAL A 247 -4.51 -18.32 11.32
C VAL A 247 -5.09 -18.85 10.00
N PRO A 248 -5.66 -20.06 9.99
CA PRO A 248 -6.34 -20.58 8.80
C PRO A 248 -7.49 -19.68 8.35
N LEU A 249 -7.73 -19.64 7.05
CA LEU A 249 -8.85 -18.91 6.47
C LEU A 249 -10.18 -19.43 7.01
N SER A 250 -11.03 -18.52 7.49
CA SER A 250 -12.41 -18.84 7.84
C SER A 250 -13.25 -19.10 6.58
N GLU A 251 -14.43 -19.72 6.73
CA GLU A 251 -15.36 -19.90 5.61
C GLU A 251 -15.83 -18.56 5.00
N LEU A 252 -15.88 -17.51 5.81
CA LEU A 252 -16.19 -16.16 5.34
C LEU A 252 -15.05 -15.59 4.49
N ASP A 253 -13.79 -15.80 4.90
CA ASP A 253 -12.63 -15.39 4.11
C ASP A 253 -12.59 -16.11 2.77
N LYS A 254 -12.81 -17.42 2.74
CA LYS A 254 -12.90 -18.21 1.49
C LYS A 254 -14.02 -17.72 0.59
N LYS A 255 -15.19 -17.38 1.14
CA LYS A 255 -16.29 -16.80 0.38
C LYS A 255 -15.90 -15.48 -0.28
N PHE A 256 -15.20 -14.58 0.44
CA PHE A 256 -14.73 -13.32 -0.13
C PHE A 256 -13.69 -13.56 -1.22
N ILE A 257 -12.69 -14.40 -0.97
CA ILE A 257 -11.66 -14.76 -1.95
C ILE A 257 -12.28 -15.39 -3.19
N GLY A 258 -13.24 -16.31 -3.03
CA GLY A 258 -13.97 -16.93 -4.14
C GLY A 258 -14.75 -15.93 -5.00
N SER A 259 -15.23 -14.82 -4.39
CA SER A 259 -15.95 -13.76 -5.11
C SER A 259 -15.05 -12.83 -5.96
N MET A 260 -13.73 -12.89 -5.77
CA MET A 260 -12.77 -12.12 -6.57
C MET A 260 -12.79 -12.60 -8.02
N ILE A 261 -12.78 -11.66 -8.96
CA ILE A 261 -12.54 -11.98 -10.37
C ILE A 261 -11.04 -11.88 -10.62
N TYR A 262 -10.47 -12.93 -11.19
CA TYR A 262 -9.07 -12.98 -11.58
C TYR A 262 -8.95 -13.66 -12.94
N ASP A 263 -8.58 -12.87 -13.95
CA ASP A 263 -8.39 -13.40 -15.30
C ASP A 263 -7.00 -14.02 -15.43
N GLU A 264 -6.96 -15.34 -15.26
CA GLU A 264 -5.73 -16.11 -15.29
C GLU A 264 -5.06 -16.06 -16.67
N GLU A 265 -5.84 -16.13 -17.75
CA GLU A 265 -5.28 -16.16 -19.12
C GLU A 265 -4.75 -14.79 -19.53
N ALA A 266 -5.48 -13.71 -19.22
CA ALA A 266 -4.98 -12.36 -19.44
C ALA A 266 -3.72 -12.09 -18.63
N THR A 267 -3.68 -12.53 -17.37
CA THR A 267 -2.51 -12.36 -16.48
C THR A 267 -1.31 -13.16 -16.97
N LYS A 268 -1.48 -14.43 -17.37
CA LYS A 268 -0.41 -15.25 -17.96
C LYS A 268 0.16 -14.58 -19.21
N LYS A 269 -0.70 -14.08 -20.06
CA LYS A 269 -0.31 -13.37 -21.30
C LYS A 269 0.45 -12.08 -20.98
N LEU A 270 -0.04 -11.29 -20.01
CA LEU A 270 0.59 -10.02 -19.60
C LEU A 270 2.00 -10.23 -19.06
N TYR A 271 2.18 -11.27 -18.22
CA TYR A 271 3.47 -11.55 -17.59
C TYR A 271 4.38 -12.45 -18.43
N GLY A 272 3.90 -12.99 -19.54
CA GLY A 272 4.66 -13.90 -20.41
C GLY A 272 4.96 -15.26 -19.75
N ILE A 273 4.10 -15.73 -18.86
CA ILE A 273 4.24 -17.01 -18.15
C ILE A 273 3.26 -18.04 -18.69
N SER A 274 3.65 -19.32 -18.64
CA SER A 274 2.80 -20.44 -19.07
C SER A 274 1.93 -21.01 -17.94
N LYS A 275 2.34 -20.84 -16.69
CA LYS A 275 1.66 -21.34 -15.48
C LYS A 275 2.01 -20.49 -14.27
N PHE A 276 1.13 -20.49 -13.28
CA PHE A 276 1.40 -19.94 -11.97
C PHE A 276 2.25 -20.88 -11.10
N LEU A 277 2.84 -20.35 -10.04
CA LEU A 277 3.61 -21.10 -9.07
C LEU A 277 2.78 -22.27 -8.52
N LYS A 278 3.40 -23.42 -8.20
CA LYS A 278 2.72 -24.65 -7.75
C LYS A 278 1.60 -25.14 -8.69
N ASN A 279 1.50 -24.58 -9.88
CA ASN A 279 0.45 -24.87 -10.88
C ASN A 279 -0.98 -24.66 -10.34
N VAL A 280 -1.15 -23.69 -9.42
CA VAL A 280 -2.47 -23.33 -8.86
C VAL A 280 -3.35 -22.60 -9.88
N SER A 281 -4.67 -22.71 -9.73
CA SER A 281 -5.69 -22.06 -10.54
C SER A 281 -6.98 -21.86 -9.74
N GLY A 282 -7.92 -21.05 -10.23
CA GLY A 282 -9.20 -20.81 -9.58
C GLY A 282 -9.07 -20.21 -8.20
N ASP A 283 -9.85 -20.70 -7.24
CA ASP A 283 -9.86 -20.17 -5.88
C ASP A 283 -8.53 -20.40 -5.15
N ALA A 284 -7.83 -21.50 -5.40
CA ALA A 284 -6.51 -21.77 -4.83
C ALA A 284 -5.46 -20.73 -5.24
N LEU A 285 -5.52 -20.22 -6.48
CA LEU A 285 -4.67 -19.13 -6.94
C LEU A 285 -4.95 -17.82 -6.17
N LYS A 286 -6.24 -17.49 -6.01
CA LYS A 286 -6.66 -16.29 -5.28
C LYS A 286 -6.31 -16.38 -3.79
N GLU A 287 -6.45 -17.56 -3.18
CA GLU A 287 -6.01 -17.84 -1.80
C GLU A 287 -4.51 -17.63 -1.66
N SER A 288 -3.70 -18.19 -2.55
CA SER A 288 -2.25 -18.01 -2.52
C SER A 288 -1.84 -16.54 -2.67
N LEU A 289 -2.47 -15.80 -3.58
CA LEU A 289 -2.19 -14.37 -3.78
C LEU A 289 -2.47 -13.54 -2.53
N THR A 290 -3.58 -13.80 -1.84
CA THR A 290 -4.09 -12.94 -0.76
C THR A 290 -3.73 -13.43 0.64
N ALA A 291 -3.55 -14.73 0.85
CA ALA A 291 -3.43 -15.34 2.18
C ALA A 291 -2.12 -16.11 2.42
N ASP A 292 -1.34 -16.47 1.39
CA ASP A 292 -0.06 -17.12 1.62
C ASP A 292 1.06 -16.10 1.93
N PRO A 293 1.94 -16.39 2.90
CA PRO A 293 3.18 -15.63 3.06
C PRO A 293 4.18 -16.03 1.97
N THR A 294 5.18 -15.19 1.73
CA THR A 294 6.20 -15.46 0.72
C THR A 294 7.62 -15.32 1.27
N CYS A 295 8.57 -15.97 0.60
CA CYS A 295 9.99 -15.74 0.75
C CYS A 295 10.58 -15.62 -0.65
N THR A 296 11.10 -14.44 -0.98
CA THR A 296 11.55 -14.09 -2.35
C THR A 296 12.95 -13.51 -2.33
N ILE A 297 13.80 -13.95 -3.26
CA ILE A 297 15.09 -13.33 -3.52
C ILE A 297 14.85 -12.13 -4.44
N CYS A 298 15.08 -10.92 -3.91
CA CYS A 298 14.92 -9.66 -4.65
C CYS A 298 16.20 -9.25 -5.39
N GLY A 299 17.35 -9.74 -4.94
CA GLY A 299 18.63 -9.48 -5.57
C GLY A 299 19.73 -10.34 -4.97
N ILE A 300 20.69 -10.72 -5.80
CA ILE A 300 21.89 -11.47 -5.38
C ILE A 300 23.10 -10.87 -6.09
N GLU A 301 24.18 -10.66 -5.35
CA GLU A 301 25.39 -10.03 -5.84
C GLU A 301 26.62 -10.76 -5.31
N SER A 302 27.54 -11.12 -6.19
CA SER A 302 28.89 -11.59 -5.83
C SER A 302 29.79 -11.67 -7.06
N GLY A 303 31.09 -11.38 -6.88
CA GLY A 303 32.09 -11.53 -7.92
C GLY A 303 31.95 -10.53 -9.06
N TYR A 304 32.42 -10.93 -10.26
CA TYR A 304 32.42 -10.08 -11.45
C TYR A 304 31.22 -10.41 -12.36
N ILE A 305 30.40 -9.41 -12.62
CA ILE A 305 29.20 -9.50 -13.48
C ILE A 305 29.28 -8.59 -14.71
N GLY A 306 30.44 -7.93 -14.94
CA GLY A 306 30.67 -7.09 -16.10
C GLY A 306 30.94 -7.88 -17.38
N GLU A 307 31.13 -7.16 -18.49
CA GLU A 307 31.45 -7.75 -19.79
C GLU A 307 32.84 -8.44 -19.78
N GLY A 308 32.96 -9.58 -20.48
CA GLY A 308 34.16 -10.38 -20.54
C GLY A 308 34.31 -11.38 -19.39
N SER A 309 35.51 -11.96 -19.22
CA SER A 309 35.79 -12.96 -18.17
C SER A 309 36.79 -12.43 -17.15
N LYS A 310 36.51 -12.64 -15.84
CA LYS A 310 37.42 -12.39 -14.74
C LYS A 310 37.44 -13.63 -13.84
N THR A 311 38.58 -14.33 -13.79
CA THR A 311 38.76 -15.51 -12.93
C THR A 311 39.00 -15.10 -11.50
N VAL A 312 37.95 -14.80 -10.76
CA VAL A 312 37.95 -14.23 -9.41
C VAL A 312 37.31 -15.16 -8.39
N LEU A 313 37.89 -15.28 -7.21
CA LEU A 313 37.27 -15.72 -5.98
C LEU A 313 36.84 -14.47 -5.23
N PRO A 314 35.53 -14.17 -5.14
CA PRO A 314 35.05 -12.95 -4.51
C PRO A 314 35.31 -12.91 -3.01
N SER A 315 35.49 -11.73 -2.46
CA SER A 315 35.67 -11.50 -1.03
C SER A 315 34.33 -11.37 -0.28
N ILE A 316 33.22 -11.15 -0.99
CA ILE A 316 31.92 -10.90 -0.40
C ILE A 316 30.79 -11.41 -1.31
N ALA A 317 29.71 -11.88 -0.69
CA ALA A 317 28.44 -12.16 -1.35
C ALA A 317 27.28 -11.55 -0.55
N ARG A 318 26.28 -11.02 -1.24
CA ARG A 318 25.09 -10.41 -0.65
C ARG A 318 23.83 -10.94 -1.31
N VAL A 319 22.75 -11.00 -0.53
CA VAL A 319 21.40 -11.26 -1.02
C VAL A 319 20.41 -10.37 -0.29
N LYS A 320 19.39 -9.93 -1.01
CA LYS A 320 18.23 -9.23 -0.47
C LYS A 320 17.03 -10.16 -0.54
N LEU A 321 16.36 -10.34 0.59
CA LEU A 321 15.18 -11.19 0.73
C LEU A 321 13.99 -10.36 1.18
N ASP A 322 12.85 -10.66 0.58
CA ASP A 322 11.52 -10.14 0.94
C ASP A 322 10.67 -11.30 1.48
N PHE A 323 10.13 -11.11 2.68
CA PHE A 323 9.09 -11.98 3.23
C PHE A 323 7.81 -11.18 3.29
N ARG A 324 6.80 -11.53 2.47
CA ARG A 324 5.44 -11.00 2.65
C ARG A 324 4.77 -11.75 3.78
N LEU A 325 4.25 -10.99 4.74
CA LEU A 325 3.71 -11.51 5.98
C LEU A 325 2.18 -11.44 5.96
N VAL A 326 1.56 -12.43 6.59
CA VAL A 326 0.10 -12.51 6.76
C VAL A 326 -0.29 -12.22 8.21
N PRO A 327 -1.57 -12.00 8.52
CA PRO A 327 -2.01 -11.65 9.88
C PRO A 327 -1.36 -12.51 10.97
N ASN A 328 -0.99 -11.87 12.08
CA ASN A 328 -0.29 -12.37 13.25
C ASN A 328 1.22 -12.64 13.08
N GLN A 329 1.78 -12.64 11.88
CA GLN A 329 3.23 -12.65 11.73
C GLN A 329 3.82 -11.27 12.03
N SER A 330 5.04 -11.21 12.58
CA SER A 330 5.76 -9.96 12.82
C SER A 330 7.12 -9.95 12.12
N PRO A 331 7.54 -8.83 11.53
CA PRO A 331 8.85 -8.71 10.88
C PRO A 331 10.01 -9.07 11.81
N GLU A 332 9.94 -8.67 13.09
CA GLU A 332 10.96 -8.91 14.09
C GLU A 332 11.09 -10.40 14.40
N LYS A 333 9.93 -11.08 14.59
CA LYS A 333 9.91 -12.54 14.82
C LYS A 333 10.46 -13.29 13.61
N ILE A 334 10.08 -12.92 12.40
CA ILE A 334 10.57 -13.57 11.17
C ILE A 334 12.09 -13.37 11.00
N ALA A 335 12.61 -12.17 11.26
CA ALA A 335 14.06 -11.93 11.23
C ALA A 335 14.80 -12.78 12.28
N GLN A 336 14.23 -12.95 13.49
CA GLN A 336 14.81 -13.81 14.52
C GLN A 336 14.75 -15.30 14.16
N LEU A 337 13.63 -15.76 13.58
CA LEU A 337 13.50 -17.15 13.11
C LEU A 337 14.50 -17.45 11.98
N LEU A 338 14.70 -16.49 11.06
CA LEU A 338 15.72 -16.60 10.02
C LEU A 338 17.11 -16.73 10.63
N ARG A 339 17.46 -15.92 11.66
CA ARG A 339 18.75 -16.03 12.35
C ARG A 339 18.92 -17.41 12.99
N ASN A 340 17.92 -17.87 13.74
CA ASN A 340 17.94 -19.16 14.39
C ASN A 340 18.10 -20.32 13.38
N HIS A 341 17.41 -20.20 12.23
CA HIS A 341 17.49 -21.19 11.15
C HIS A 341 18.90 -21.26 10.56
N LEU A 342 19.50 -20.11 10.23
CA LEU A 342 20.86 -20.05 9.68
C LEU A 342 21.89 -20.61 10.70
N ASP A 343 21.76 -20.27 11.99
CA ASP A 343 22.62 -20.78 13.04
C ASP A 343 22.52 -22.30 13.21
N LYS A 344 21.29 -22.83 13.20
CA LYS A 344 21.01 -24.28 13.26
C LYS A 344 21.64 -25.05 12.11
N HIS A 345 21.72 -24.45 10.93
CA HIS A 345 22.33 -25.03 9.73
C HIS A 345 23.82 -24.72 9.59
N GLY A 346 24.46 -24.11 10.62
CA GLY A 346 25.87 -23.82 10.64
C GLY A 346 26.34 -22.57 9.89
N PHE A 347 25.42 -21.67 9.57
CA PHE A 347 25.70 -20.40 8.87
C PHE A 347 25.74 -19.21 9.85
N THR A 348 26.46 -19.37 10.97
CA THR A 348 26.55 -18.36 12.04
C THR A 348 27.35 -17.12 11.65
N ASP A 349 28.17 -17.21 10.61
CA ASP A 349 29.02 -16.17 10.04
C ASP A 349 28.28 -15.25 9.05
N ILE A 350 27.07 -15.61 8.60
CA ILE A 350 26.28 -14.78 7.72
C ILE A 350 25.62 -13.65 8.53
N GLU A 351 25.98 -12.44 8.20
CA GLU A 351 25.39 -11.24 8.81
C GLU A 351 23.97 -11.01 8.28
N ILE A 352 23.02 -10.68 9.16
CA ILE A 352 21.66 -10.29 8.81
C ILE A 352 21.46 -8.81 9.18
N LYS A 353 21.04 -8.01 8.22
CA LYS A 353 20.58 -6.65 8.45
C LYS A 353 19.10 -6.57 8.05
N GLN A 354 18.21 -6.33 9.02
CA GLN A 354 16.82 -5.98 8.72
C GLN A 354 16.79 -4.54 8.21
N ALA A 355 16.44 -4.37 6.95
CA ALA A 355 16.45 -3.07 6.30
C ALA A 355 15.10 -2.36 6.43
N HIS A 356 14.00 -3.12 6.41
CA HIS A 356 12.64 -2.60 6.41
C HIS A 356 11.66 -3.64 7.00
N GLY A 357 10.64 -3.17 7.70
CA GLY A 357 9.59 -4.05 8.25
C GLY A 357 8.27 -3.30 8.45
N LEU A 358 7.17 -3.89 7.97
CA LEU A 358 5.81 -3.46 8.26
C LEU A 358 5.00 -4.67 8.71
N HIS A 359 4.27 -4.51 9.81
CA HIS A 359 3.34 -5.54 10.26
C HIS A 359 2.12 -5.60 9.33
N PRO A 360 1.51 -6.79 9.14
CA PRO A 360 0.21 -6.89 8.52
C PRO A 360 -0.86 -6.23 9.40
N PHE A 361 -1.89 -5.72 8.79
CA PHE A 361 -3.06 -5.18 9.47
C PHE A 361 -4.33 -5.75 8.85
N ASN A 362 -5.36 -5.96 9.68
CA ASN A 362 -6.60 -6.55 9.22
C ASN A 362 -7.79 -6.11 10.09
N THR A 363 -8.86 -5.68 9.45
CA THR A 363 -10.14 -5.35 10.08
C THR A 363 -11.06 -6.57 10.06
N ASP A 364 -11.78 -6.83 11.17
CA ASP A 364 -12.81 -7.86 11.21
C ASP A 364 -13.92 -7.55 10.18
N PRO A 365 -14.19 -8.45 9.24
CA PRO A 365 -15.21 -8.23 8.20
C PRO A 365 -16.63 -8.09 8.78
N ASN A 366 -16.87 -8.59 9.99
CA ASN A 366 -18.16 -8.46 10.67
C ASN A 366 -18.30 -7.14 11.44
N HIS A 367 -17.27 -6.29 11.46
CA HIS A 367 -17.33 -5.02 12.18
C HIS A 367 -18.42 -4.12 11.61
N PRO A 368 -19.26 -3.46 12.43
CA PRO A 368 -20.37 -2.59 11.97
C PRO A 368 -19.95 -1.51 10.98
N PHE A 369 -18.74 -0.98 11.12
CA PHE A 369 -18.19 0.00 10.19
C PHE A 369 -18.02 -0.55 8.77
N VAL A 370 -17.58 -1.80 8.63
CA VAL A 370 -17.48 -2.47 7.32
C VAL A 370 -18.85 -2.55 6.66
N ASN A 371 -19.89 -2.94 7.42
CA ASN A 371 -21.26 -2.99 6.90
C ASN A 371 -21.77 -1.62 6.46
N THR A 372 -21.39 -0.54 7.18
CA THR A 372 -21.72 0.82 6.79
C THR A 372 -21.08 1.20 5.44
N VAL A 373 -19.81 0.85 5.25
CA VAL A 373 -19.10 1.10 3.99
C VAL A 373 -19.72 0.31 2.85
N LEU A 374 -20.00 -0.98 3.04
CA LEU A 374 -20.62 -1.83 2.02
C LEU A 374 -21.99 -1.28 1.60
N LYS A 375 -22.84 -0.94 2.57
CA LYS A 375 -24.13 -0.29 2.30
C LYS A 375 -23.97 1.00 1.49
N SER A 376 -22.97 1.81 1.82
CA SER A 376 -22.73 3.08 1.11
C SER A 376 -22.26 2.85 -0.33
N MET A 377 -21.54 1.77 -0.57
CA MET A 377 -21.17 1.37 -1.93
C MET A 377 -22.37 0.89 -2.74
N ASP A 378 -23.26 0.11 -2.14
CA ASP A 378 -24.50 -0.35 -2.80
C ASP A 378 -25.43 0.82 -3.20
N GLU A 379 -25.33 1.98 -2.54
CA GLU A 379 -26.09 3.19 -2.91
C GLU A 379 -25.52 3.89 -4.17
N VAL A 380 -24.28 3.62 -4.54
CA VAL A 380 -23.55 4.34 -5.60
C VAL A 380 -23.23 3.43 -6.78
N TYR A 381 -22.76 2.22 -6.53
CA TYR A 381 -22.38 1.29 -7.57
C TYR A 381 -23.53 0.34 -7.92
N GLN A 382 -23.65 0.00 -9.21
CA GLN A 382 -24.63 -0.99 -9.67
C GLN A 382 -24.17 -2.42 -9.38
N GLU A 383 -22.86 -2.64 -9.35
CA GLU A 383 -22.26 -3.95 -9.12
C GLU A 383 -21.84 -4.11 -7.66
N PRO A 384 -22.03 -5.28 -7.06
CA PRO A 384 -21.67 -5.51 -5.67
C PRO A 384 -20.14 -5.44 -5.48
N PRO A 385 -19.66 -4.90 -4.36
CA PRO A 385 -18.24 -4.79 -4.09
C PRO A 385 -17.55 -6.15 -3.96
N VAL A 386 -16.28 -6.20 -4.34
CA VAL A 386 -15.36 -7.31 -4.04
C VAL A 386 -14.64 -7.00 -2.73
N ILE A 387 -14.79 -7.86 -1.75
CA ILE A 387 -14.15 -7.70 -0.44
C ILE A 387 -12.79 -8.38 -0.47
N LEU A 388 -11.73 -7.58 -0.28
CA LEU A 388 -10.34 -8.04 -0.21
C LEU A 388 -9.90 -8.10 1.26
N ARG A 389 -9.80 -9.32 1.80
CA ARG A 389 -9.38 -9.53 3.19
C ARG A 389 -7.98 -8.96 3.46
N ASN A 390 -7.07 -9.20 2.52
CA ASN A 390 -5.74 -8.60 2.50
C ASN A 390 -5.44 -8.16 1.08
N LEU A 391 -4.98 -6.95 0.92
CA LEU A 391 -4.27 -6.56 -0.30
C LEU A 391 -2.91 -7.24 -0.33
N ALA A 392 -2.42 -7.56 -1.51
CA ALA A 392 -1.12 -8.20 -1.69
C ALA A 392 0.06 -7.29 -1.30
N GLY A 393 -0.15 -5.98 -1.38
CA GLY A 393 0.80 -4.95 -0.95
C GLY A 393 0.83 -4.74 0.56
N SER A 394 1.73 -3.88 1.01
CA SER A 394 1.86 -3.43 2.40
C SER A 394 1.59 -1.93 2.50
N SER A 395 1.06 -1.48 3.64
CA SER A 395 0.77 -0.08 3.95
C SER A 395 1.12 0.18 5.42
N PRO A 396 1.37 1.41 5.83
CA PRO A 396 1.78 1.74 7.20
C PRO A 396 0.65 1.67 8.24
N MET A 397 -0.50 1.04 7.94
CA MET A 397 -1.66 0.93 8.82
C MET A 397 -1.29 0.53 10.25
N TYR A 398 -0.44 -0.49 10.41
CA TYR A 398 -0.03 -0.97 11.71
C TYR A 398 0.73 0.09 12.54
N LYS A 399 1.52 0.95 11.89
CA LYS A 399 2.26 2.03 12.59
C LYS A 399 1.33 2.96 13.34
N MET A 400 0.17 3.26 12.77
CA MET A 400 -0.83 4.13 13.36
C MET A 400 -1.83 3.39 14.25
N LEU A 401 -2.19 2.16 13.90
CA LEU A 401 -3.30 1.44 14.51
C LEU A 401 -2.88 0.33 15.49
N LYS A 402 -1.59 0.17 15.72
CA LYS A 402 -1.03 -0.79 16.69
C LYS A 402 -1.72 -0.64 18.06
N ASN A 403 -2.15 -1.77 18.61
CA ASN A 403 -2.82 -1.84 19.91
C ASN A 403 -4.15 -1.05 20.00
N THR A 404 -4.75 -0.75 18.87
CA THR A 404 -6.12 -0.20 18.80
C THR A 404 -7.08 -1.26 18.28
N ASN A 405 -8.37 -1.08 18.55
CA ASN A 405 -9.45 -1.86 17.93
C ASN A 405 -10.17 -1.03 16.86
N ILE A 406 -9.53 -0.01 16.32
CA ILE A 406 -10.12 0.90 15.35
C ILE A 406 -10.17 0.18 13.99
N PRO A 407 -11.37 0.02 13.40
CA PRO A 407 -11.49 -0.56 12.06
C PRO A 407 -10.99 0.43 11.01
N ALA A 408 -10.21 -0.08 10.05
CA ALA A 408 -9.82 0.67 8.88
C ALA A 408 -10.27 -0.07 7.61
N VAL A 409 -10.80 0.68 6.65
CA VAL A 409 -11.32 0.17 5.39
C VAL A 409 -10.75 0.99 4.25
N GLN A 410 -10.25 0.31 3.21
CA GLN A 410 -9.75 0.95 1.99
C GLN A 410 -10.85 0.98 0.92
N ILE A 411 -11.17 2.17 0.48
CA ILE A 411 -12.02 2.46 -0.69
C ILE A 411 -11.42 3.64 -1.44
N GLY A 412 -11.42 3.62 -2.76
CA GLY A 412 -10.73 4.67 -3.52
C GLY A 412 -11.19 4.83 -4.95
N VAL A 413 -10.45 5.66 -5.67
CA VAL A 413 -10.77 6.15 -7.02
C VAL A 413 -9.95 5.51 -8.12
N ALA A 414 -9.03 4.62 -7.78
CA ALA A 414 -8.16 3.96 -8.73
C ALA A 414 -8.84 2.78 -9.44
N ASN A 415 -8.13 2.18 -10.37
CA ASN A 415 -8.52 0.94 -11.03
C ASN A 415 -7.31 0.00 -11.17
N LEU A 416 -7.54 -1.24 -11.56
CA LEU A 416 -6.46 -2.24 -11.68
C LEU A 416 -5.42 -1.91 -12.78
N GLN A 417 -5.68 -0.90 -13.62
CA GLN A 417 -4.77 -0.42 -14.68
C GLN A 417 -4.27 1.00 -14.42
N SER A 418 -4.30 1.45 -13.16
CA SER A 418 -3.89 2.81 -12.79
C SER A 418 -2.39 3.07 -12.89
N ASN A 419 -1.57 2.03 -13.11
CA ASN A 419 -0.12 2.13 -13.23
C ASN A 419 0.54 2.80 -12.00
N TYR A 420 0.19 2.35 -10.80
CA TYR A 420 0.85 2.81 -9.57
C TYR A 420 2.37 2.74 -9.70
N HIS A 421 3.09 3.76 -9.25
CA HIS A 421 4.55 3.89 -9.26
C HIS A 421 5.20 3.76 -10.66
N ALA A 422 4.40 3.74 -11.74
CA ALA A 422 4.86 3.59 -13.12
C ALA A 422 4.50 4.81 -13.98
N PRO A 423 5.13 4.98 -15.16
CA PRO A 423 4.74 5.99 -16.12
C PRO A 423 3.29 5.87 -16.59
N ASN A 424 2.67 7.00 -16.90
CA ASN A 424 1.27 7.12 -17.31
C ASN A 424 0.28 6.65 -16.22
N GLU A 425 0.60 6.91 -14.96
CA GLU A 425 -0.35 6.75 -13.86
C GLU A 425 -1.65 7.48 -14.17
N ASN A 426 -2.79 6.82 -13.90
CA ASN A 426 -4.08 7.32 -14.36
C ASN A 426 -5.24 6.81 -13.51
N ILE A 427 -6.36 7.55 -13.54
CA ILE A 427 -7.67 7.09 -13.06
C ILE A 427 -8.74 7.41 -14.10
N PHE A 428 -9.86 6.69 -14.11
CA PHE A 428 -11.04 7.11 -14.86
C PHE A 428 -11.73 8.27 -14.14
N ILE A 429 -12.20 9.25 -14.90
CA ILE A 429 -12.97 10.39 -14.37
C ILE A 429 -14.26 9.88 -13.69
N ASP A 430 -14.92 8.88 -14.27
CA ASP A 430 -16.08 8.24 -13.66
C ASP A 430 -15.75 7.64 -12.28
N ASP A 431 -14.64 6.90 -12.16
CA ASP A 431 -14.22 6.30 -10.88
C ASP A 431 -13.94 7.37 -9.81
N TYR A 432 -13.38 8.53 -10.21
CA TYR A 432 -13.17 9.67 -9.32
C TYR A 432 -14.51 10.24 -8.80
N ILE A 433 -15.47 10.48 -9.70
CA ILE A 433 -16.80 11.00 -9.33
C ILE A 433 -17.56 10.00 -8.44
N GLN A 434 -17.50 8.70 -8.76
CA GLN A 434 -18.12 7.67 -7.93
C GLN A 434 -17.45 7.61 -6.54
N GLY A 435 -16.12 7.75 -6.45
CA GLY A 435 -15.40 7.80 -5.19
C GLY A 435 -15.81 8.97 -4.28
N ILE A 436 -16.09 10.15 -4.87
CA ILE A 436 -16.67 11.29 -4.15
C ILE A 436 -18.05 10.93 -3.59
N LYS A 437 -18.92 10.32 -4.40
CA LYS A 437 -20.28 9.91 -3.98
C LYS A 437 -20.25 8.88 -2.87
N VAL A 438 -19.41 7.84 -2.98
CA VAL A 438 -19.26 6.80 -1.94
C VAL A 438 -18.80 7.42 -0.63
N THR A 439 -17.81 8.33 -0.68
CA THR A 439 -17.33 9.03 0.52
C THR A 439 -18.46 9.82 1.18
N ALA A 440 -19.26 10.56 0.40
CA ALA A 440 -20.42 11.29 0.92
C ALA A 440 -21.50 10.36 1.50
N ALA A 441 -21.72 9.18 0.88
CA ALA A 441 -22.64 8.17 1.40
C ALA A 441 -22.15 7.58 2.72
N VAL A 442 -20.84 7.29 2.85
CA VAL A 442 -20.25 6.82 4.11
C VAL A 442 -20.44 7.85 5.23
N ILE A 443 -20.16 9.14 4.97
CA ILE A 443 -20.38 10.22 5.94
C ILE A 443 -21.85 10.23 6.41
N ASN A 444 -22.81 10.06 5.50
CA ASN A 444 -24.23 10.03 5.84
C ASN A 444 -24.65 8.79 6.62
N ASN A 445 -24.15 7.63 6.29
CA ASN A 445 -24.59 6.34 6.82
C ASN A 445 -23.89 5.96 8.12
N PHE A 446 -22.81 6.64 8.49
CA PHE A 446 -22.00 6.36 9.69
C PHE A 446 -22.52 7.07 10.95
N ARG A 447 -23.60 7.81 10.86
CA ARG A 447 -24.26 8.49 11.99
C ARG A 447 -24.94 7.53 12.97
#